data_b8bae6a6542ca88f8824050ae30225c0
#
_entry.id   b8bae6a6542ca88f8824050ae30225c0
#
_cell.length_a   1.000
_cell.length_b   1.000
_cell.length_c   1.000
_cell.angle_alpha   90.00
_cell.angle_beta   90.00
_cell.angle_gamma   90.00
#
_symmetry.space_group_name_H-M   'P 1'
#
loop_
_entity.id
_entity.type
_entity.pdbx_description
1 polymer ?
#
loop_
_entity_poly.entity_id
_entity_poly.type
_entity_poly.pdbx_seq_one_letter_code
_entity_poly.pdbx_strand_id
1 'polypeptide(L)'
;GTEIDLRAYQYLAAHGDTALLTRITRSEYLPEWLKYFARAFSSMHQCGSGAYCYLDTVENPDILVVVADFFTHVHSIKWVGVCGVYNDTVVVIFRGDGHVDLGEFAASRLGALGNAGGHRALARAEFPLEATEGRSVDVFVFRKLTEKPQKKKVEDVESVEGGEEE
;
A
#
# COMPACT_ATOMS: atom_id res chain seq x y z
N GLY A 1 24.17 2.43 -1.03
CA GLY A 1 23.15 3.37 -0.63
C GLY A 1 22.62 4.12 -1.84
N THR A 2 21.33 4.08 -2.06
CA THR A 2 20.68 4.75 -3.17
C THR A 2 20.25 6.16 -2.77
N GLU A 3 20.01 7.04 -3.74
CA GLU A 3 19.51 8.43 -3.50
C GLU A 3 18.17 8.43 -2.73
N ILE A 4 17.40 7.36 -2.81
CA ILE A 4 16.17 7.14 -2.06
C ILE A 4 16.46 6.94 -0.57
N ASP A 5 17.52 6.20 -0.22
CA ASP A 5 17.93 5.98 1.16
C ASP A 5 18.37 7.31 1.82
N LEU A 6 19.02 8.17 1.06
CA LEU A 6 19.46 9.47 1.55
C LEU A 6 18.28 10.42 1.82
N ARG A 7 17.27 10.43 0.97
CA ARG A 7 16.06 11.25 1.15
C ARG A 7 15.20 10.74 2.32
N ALA A 8 15.05 9.43 2.46
CA ALA A 8 14.36 8.84 3.61
C ALA A 8 15.10 9.16 4.90
N TYR A 9 16.43 9.07 4.89
CA TYR A 9 17.28 9.47 6.01
C TYR A 9 17.10 10.96 6.37
N GLN A 10 17.13 11.85 5.39
CA GLN A 10 16.96 13.30 5.61
C GLN A 10 15.57 13.64 6.16
N TYR A 11 14.52 12.98 5.66
CA TYR A 11 13.16 13.17 6.14
C TYR A 11 13.00 12.73 7.60
N LEU A 12 13.50 11.55 7.94
CA LEU A 12 13.44 11.02 9.30
C LEU A 12 14.34 11.80 10.27
N ALA A 13 15.53 12.25 9.84
CA ALA A 13 16.41 13.09 10.63
C ALA A 13 15.79 14.45 10.96
N ALA A 14 15.03 15.02 10.04
CA ALA A 14 14.33 16.28 10.24
C ALA A 14 13.13 16.17 11.22
N HIS A 15 12.59 14.97 11.43
CA HIS A 15 11.43 14.72 12.30
C HIS A 15 11.78 14.09 13.66
N GLY A 16 13.05 14.00 14.00
CA GLY A 16 13.49 13.91 15.41
C GLY A 16 13.63 12.53 16.02
N ASP A 17 13.42 11.40 15.29
CA ASP A 17 13.70 10.09 15.85
C ASP A 17 15.00 9.47 15.32
N THR A 18 16.13 9.99 15.83
CA THR A 18 17.46 9.50 15.49
C THR A 18 17.72 8.06 15.95
N ALA A 19 17.04 7.60 17.01
CA ALA A 19 17.19 6.24 17.51
C ALA A 19 16.52 5.23 16.56
N LEU A 20 15.32 5.55 16.06
CA LEU A 20 14.63 4.75 15.05
C LEU A 20 15.43 4.69 13.75
N LEU A 21 15.98 5.82 13.33
CA LEU A 21 16.84 5.93 12.16
C LEU A 21 18.06 5.05 12.22
N THR A 22 18.76 5.06 13.34
CA THR A 22 19.96 4.23 13.56
C THR A 22 19.62 2.75 13.50
N ARG A 23 18.46 2.35 14.02
CA ARG A 23 17.99 0.95 13.97
C ARG A 23 17.62 0.52 12.56
N ILE A 24 16.93 1.34 11.80
CA ILE A 24 16.59 1.07 10.39
C ILE A 24 17.86 0.94 9.54
N THR A 25 18.83 1.84 9.71
CA THR A 25 20.11 1.79 8.95
C THR A 25 20.99 0.60 9.33
N ARG A 26 20.89 0.08 10.56
CA ARG A 26 21.58 -1.12 11.01
C ARG A 26 20.83 -2.42 10.72
N SER A 27 19.63 -2.35 10.16
CA SER A 27 18.75 -3.51 9.98
C SER A 27 18.43 -4.23 11.30
N GLU A 28 18.35 -3.49 12.40
CA GLU A 28 18.00 -4.02 13.70
C GLU A 28 16.48 -4.02 13.87
N TYR A 29 15.92 -5.19 14.16
CA TYR A 29 14.49 -5.33 14.45
C TYR A 29 14.25 -5.29 15.96
N LEU A 30 13.18 -4.58 16.38
CA LEU A 30 12.76 -4.58 17.77
C LEU A 30 12.03 -5.89 18.09
N PRO A 31 12.22 -6.50 19.29
CA PRO A 31 11.49 -7.72 19.67
C PRO A 31 9.98 -7.60 19.58
N GLU A 32 9.40 -6.43 19.91
CA GLU A 32 7.96 -6.16 19.80
C GLU A 32 7.43 -6.17 18.36
N TRP A 33 8.28 -6.07 17.36
CA TRP A 33 7.89 -6.18 15.96
C TRP A 33 7.64 -7.61 15.50
N LEU A 34 8.20 -8.59 16.20
CA LEU A 34 8.10 -10.01 15.81
C LEU A 34 6.65 -10.48 15.72
N LYS A 35 5.76 -9.98 16.57
CA LYS A 35 4.31 -10.27 16.49
C LYS A 35 3.70 -9.86 15.15
N TYR A 36 4.16 -8.75 14.56
CA TYR A 36 3.68 -8.27 13.27
C TYR A 36 4.23 -9.09 12.11
N PHE A 37 5.47 -9.52 12.17
CA PHE A 37 6.03 -10.47 11.21
C PHE A 37 5.28 -11.81 11.24
N ALA A 38 4.98 -12.31 12.44
CA ALA A 38 4.18 -13.52 12.59
C ALA A 38 2.78 -13.38 11.95
N ARG A 39 2.12 -12.23 12.16
CA ARG A 39 0.84 -11.92 11.50
C ARG A 39 0.98 -11.83 9.98
N ALA A 40 2.03 -11.16 9.49
CA ALA A 40 2.31 -11.05 8.07
C ALA A 40 2.44 -12.43 7.41
N PHE A 41 3.24 -13.32 7.99
CA PHE A 41 3.47 -14.66 7.45
C PHE A 41 2.20 -15.51 7.49
N SER A 42 1.41 -15.42 8.56
CA SER A 42 0.18 -16.22 8.70
C SER A 42 -0.97 -15.72 7.82
N SER A 43 -0.99 -14.43 7.48
CA SER A 43 -2.04 -13.82 6.65
C SER A 43 -1.64 -13.63 5.19
N MET A 44 -0.45 -14.05 4.79
CA MET A 44 0.07 -13.81 3.45
C MET A 44 -0.75 -14.55 2.38
N HIS A 45 -1.18 -13.81 1.37
CA HIS A 45 -1.83 -14.31 0.18
C HIS A 45 -1.06 -13.92 -1.07
N GLN A 46 -0.96 -14.82 -2.02
CA GLN A 46 -0.41 -14.49 -3.33
C GLN A 46 -1.41 -13.63 -4.12
N CYS A 47 -0.89 -12.60 -4.77
CA CYS A 47 -1.66 -11.60 -5.50
C CYS A 47 -0.99 -11.36 -6.86
N GLY A 48 -1.28 -12.23 -7.86
CA GLY A 48 -0.56 -12.23 -9.13
C GLY A 48 0.94 -12.50 -8.94
N SER A 49 1.79 -11.56 -9.36
CA SER A 49 3.25 -11.60 -9.15
C SER A 49 3.71 -11.08 -7.79
N GLY A 50 2.79 -10.64 -6.96
CA GLY A 50 3.06 -10.09 -5.64
C GLY A 50 2.43 -10.88 -4.52
N ALA A 51 2.49 -10.29 -3.33
CA ALA A 51 1.90 -10.80 -2.11
C ALA A 51 1.12 -9.71 -1.37
N TYR A 52 0.15 -10.11 -0.60
CA TYR A 52 -0.60 -9.26 0.31
C TYR A 52 -0.58 -9.89 1.70
N CYS A 53 -0.43 -9.07 2.74
CA CYS A 53 -0.56 -9.50 4.12
C CYS A 53 -1.23 -8.43 4.99
N TYR A 54 -1.85 -8.90 6.08
CA TYR A 54 -2.63 -8.10 7.00
C TYR A 54 -2.09 -8.21 8.42
N LEU A 55 -1.77 -7.08 9.04
CA LEU A 55 -1.16 -7.02 10.38
C LEU A 55 -2.15 -6.75 11.49
N ASP A 56 -3.47 -6.66 11.18
CA ASP A 56 -4.49 -6.26 12.12
C ASP A 56 -4.27 -4.82 12.65
N THR A 57 -4.62 -4.54 13.89
CA THR A 57 -4.37 -3.24 14.50
C THR A 57 -2.90 -3.07 14.83
N VAL A 58 -2.34 -1.94 14.43
CA VAL A 58 -0.94 -1.58 14.68
C VAL A 58 -0.86 -0.36 15.60
N GLU A 59 0.18 -0.31 16.41
CA GLU A 59 0.43 0.80 17.35
C GLU A 59 1.12 1.99 16.65
N ASN A 60 1.80 1.71 15.54
CA ASN A 60 2.46 2.70 14.71
C ASN A 60 2.43 2.23 13.25
N PRO A 61 2.01 3.06 12.27
CA PRO A 61 1.97 2.65 10.87
C PRO A 61 3.35 2.40 10.26
N ASP A 62 4.44 2.85 10.87
CA ASP A 62 5.80 2.59 10.39
C ASP A 62 6.16 1.11 10.39
N ILE A 63 5.51 0.30 11.22
CA ILE A 63 5.71 -1.17 11.20
C ILE A 63 5.28 -1.79 9.87
N LEU A 64 4.30 -1.21 9.18
CA LEU A 64 3.88 -1.65 7.85
C LEU A 64 5.02 -1.49 6.84
N VAL A 65 5.77 -0.40 6.96
CA VAL A 65 6.94 -0.14 6.10
C VAL A 65 8.06 -1.12 6.39
N VAL A 66 8.34 -1.40 7.66
CA VAL A 66 9.37 -2.37 8.08
C VAL A 66 9.07 -3.76 7.54
N VAL A 67 7.82 -4.21 7.67
CA VAL A 67 7.40 -5.52 7.16
C VAL A 67 7.43 -5.55 5.64
N ALA A 68 6.96 -4.49 4.96
CA ALA A 68 7.01 -4.40 3.51
C ALA A 68 8.46 -4.46 2.99
N ASP A 69 9.38 -3.79 3.65
CA ASP A 69 10.80 -3.80 3.33
C ASP A 69 11.42 -5.20 3.40
N PHE A 70 11.06 -5.98 4.42
CA PHE A 70 11.49 -7.37 4.53
C PHE A 70 11.12 -8.18 3.28
N PHE A 71 9.89 -8.05 2.80
CA PHE A 71 9.40 -8.80 1.65
C PHE A 71 10.09 -8.41 0.33
N THR A 72 10.70 -7.24 0.24
CA THR A 72 11.49 -6.85 -0.95
C THR A 72 12.73 -7.72 -1.15
N HIS A 73 13.17 -8.43 -0.12
CA HIS A 73 14.31 -9.34 -0.16
C HIS A 73 13.91 -10.80 -0.45
N VAL A 74 12.61 -11.08 -0.55
CA VAL A 74 12.11 -12.43 -0.85
C VAL A 74 12.13 -12.67 -2.36
N HIS A 75 12.87 -13.71 -2.77
CA HIS A 75 12.96 -14.08 -4.18
C HIS A 75 11.58 -14.38 -4.78
N SER A 76 11.37 -13.96 -6.00
CA SER A 76 10.12 -14.14 -6.78
C SER A 76 8.91 -13.31 -6.33
N ILE A 77 8.97 -12.56 -5.25
CA ILE A 77 7.95 -11.57 -4.91
C ILE A 77 8.30 -10.25 -5.62
N LYS A 78 7.50 -9.85 -6.61
CA LYS A 78 7.74 -8.63 -7.38
C LYS A 78 7.23 -7.37 -6.68
N TRP A 79 6.20 -7.53 -5.85
CA TRP A 79 5.67 -6.48 -5.01
C TRP A 79 4.95 -7.07 -3.80
N VAL A 80 4.80 -6.28 -2.75
CA VAL A 80 4.02 -6.63 -1.57
C VAL A 80 3.13 -5.46 -1.17
N GLY A 81 1.90 -5.78 -0.75
CA GLY A 81 0.99 -4.88 -0.05
C GLY A 81 0.87 -5.32 1.40
N VAL A 82 1.23 -4.45 2.33
CA VAL A 82 1.11 -4.70 3.78
C VAL A 82 0.04 -3.78 4.35
N CYS A 83 -1.01 -4.36 4.89
CA CYS A 83 -2.18 -3.67 5.40
C CYS A 83 -2.25 -3.73 6.92
N GLY A 84 -2.70 -2.67 7.55
CA GLY A 84 -3.00 -2.61 8.97
C GLY A 84 -3.99 -1.50 9.29
N VAL A 85 -4.52 -1.51 10.51
CA VAL A 85 -5.43 -0.49 11.01
C VAL A 85 -4.72 0.33 12.09
N TYR A 86 -4.72 1.63 11.93
CA TYR A 86 -4.17 2.58 12.88
C TYR A 86 -5.15 3.74 13.11
N ASN A 87 -5.60 3.94 14.35
CA ASN A 87 -6.53 5.02 14.72
C ASN A 87 -7.73 5.14 13.76
N ASP A 88 -8.49 4.06 13.59
CA ASP A 88 -9.66 3.98 12.71
C ASP A 88 -9.37 4.28 11.22
N THR A 89 -8.12 4.24 10.83
CA THR A 89 -7.66 4.39 9.45
C THR A 89 -7.05 3.09 8.96
N VAL A 90 -7.50 2.61 7.82
CA VAL A 90 -6.85 1.51 7.11
C VAL A 90 -5.67 2.07 6.33
N VAL A 91 -4.49 1.52 6.56
CA VAL A 91 -3.25 1.92 5.89
C VAL A 91 -2.71 0.72 5.12
N VAL A 92 -2.35 0.93 3.86
CA VAL A 92 -1.71 -0.09 3.03
C VAL A 92 -0.41 0.48 2.47
N ILE A 93 0.69 -0.19 2.74
CA ILE A 93 2.01 0.14 2.19
C ILE A 93 2.33 -0.84 1.08
N PHE A 94 2.75 -0.32 -0.06
CA PHE A 94 3.19 -1.11 -1.20
C PHE A 94 4.68 -0.89 -1.45
N ARG A 95 5.41 -1.98 -1.65
CA ARG A 95 6.82 -1.99 -2.04
C ARG A 95 7.04 -2.99 -3.15
N GLY A 96 7.93 -2.70 -4.09
CA GLY A 96 8.21 -3.59 -5.20
C GLY A 96 9.50 -3.24 -5.95
N ASP A 97 9.78 -4.02 -6.98
CA ASP A 97 10.98 -3.90 -7.81
C ASP A 97 10.79 -3.00 -9.06
N GLY A 98 9.62 -2.39 -9.21
CA GLY A 98 9.28 -1.50 -10.31
C GLY A 98 8.68 -2.19 -11.55
N HIS A 99 8.51 -3.52 -11.56
CA HIS A 99 7.81 -4.22 -12.65
C HIS A 99 6.33 -3.82 -12.72
N VAL A 100 5.70 -3.62 -11.59
CA VAL A 100 4.35 -3.06 -11.48
C VAL A 100 4.46 -1.61 -11.03
N ASP A 101 3.73 -0.69 -11.67
CA ASP A 101 3.60 0.68 -11.19
C ASP A 101 2.67 0.70 -9.97
N LEU A 102 3.27 0.69 -8.79
CA LEU A 102 2.52 0.59 -7.53
C LEU A 102 1.76 1.87 -7.20
N GLY A 103 2.24 3.03 -7.64
CA GLY A 103 1.52 4.29 -7.49
C GLY A 103 0.19 4.27 -8.24
N GLU A 104 0.21 3.87 -9.50
CA GLU A 104 -0.99 3.70 -10.32
C GLU A 104 -1.88 2.55 -9.81
N PHE A 105 -1.28 1.43 -9.42
CA PHE A 105 -1.99 0.28 -8.87
C PHE A 105 -2.77 0.67 -7.60
N ALA A 106 -2.11 1.31 -6.62
CA ALA A 106 -2.76 1.76 -5.39
C ALA A 106 -3.90 2.76 -5.67
N ALA A 107 -3.65 3.75 -6.53
CA ALA A 107 -4.64 4.75 -6.90
C ALA A 107 -5.86 4.13 -7.58
N SER A 108 -5.66 3.19 -8.51
CA SER A 108 -6.76 2.54 -9.24
C SER A 108 -7.59 1.60 -8.37
N ARG A 109 -6.98 0.96 -7.36
CA ARG A 109 -7.63 -0.03 -6.51
C ARG A 109 -8.27 0.57 -5.26
N LEU A 110 -7.63 1.55 -4.66
CA LEU A 110 -8.00 2.09 -3.35
C LEU A 110 -8.28 3.59 -3.35
N GLY A 111 -7.97 4.29 -4.44
CA GLY A 111 -8.12 5.75 -4.52
C GLY A 111 -9.55 6.27 -4.36
N ALA A 112 -10.56 5.47 -4.71
CA ALA A 112 -11.97 5.84 -4.50
C ALA A 112 -12.40 5.81 -3.01
N LEU A 113 -11.61 5.17 -2.15
CA LEU A 113 -11.90 5.02 -0.72
C LEU A 113 -11.26 6.15 0.12
N GLY A 114 -10.19 6.75 -0.38
CA GLY A 114 -9.42 7.78 0.31
C GLY A 114 -8.18 8.19 -0.48
N ASN A 115 -7.09 8.50 0.21
CA ASN A 115 -5.84 8.87 -0.44
C ASN A 115 -5.05 7.63 -0.85
N ALA A 116 -4.68 7.53 -2.11
CA ALA A 116 -3.83 6.46 -2.60
C ALA A 116 -2.96 6.93 -3.75
N GLY A 117 -1.70 6.53 -3.75
CA GLY A 117 -0.74 6.87 -4.78
C GLY A 117 0.70 6.67 -4.33
N GLY A 118 1.63 7.11 -5.15
CA GLY A 118 3.06 7.00 -4.87
C GLY A 118 3.88 6.96 -6.16
N HIS A 119 4.98 6.25 -6.10
CA HIS A 119 5.89 6.01 -7.21
C HIS A 119 5.82 4.56 -7.67
N ARG A 120 6.54 4.25 -8.73
CA ARG A 120 6.53 2.93 -9.36
C ARG A 120 6.87 1.78 -8.39
N ALA A 121 7.83 1.97 -7.49
CA ALA A 121 8.31 0.93 -6.56
C ALA A 121 7.83 1.13 -5.11
N LEU A 122 7.11 2.19 -4.83
CA LEU A 122 6.66 2.57 -3.49
C LEU A 122 5.33 3.29 -3.58
N ALA A 123 4.32 2.79 -2.89
CA ALA A 123 3.04 3.48 -2.78
C ALA A 123 2.42 3.33 -1.38
N ARG A 124 1.45 4.17 -1.10
CA ARG A 124 0.67 4.17 0.13
C ARG A 124 -0.79 4.44 -0.17
N ALA A 125 -1.67 3.74 0.52
CA ALA A 125 -3.09 4.06 0.54
C ALA A 125 -3.57 4.22 1.98
N GLU A 126 -4.46 5.17 2.20
CA GLU A 126 -5.10 5.43 3.49
C GLU A 126 -6.57 5.74 3.26
N PHE A 127 -7.44 5.10 4.03
CA PHE A 127 -8.86 5.38 3.99
C PHE A 127 -9.52 5.07 5.35
N PRO A 128 -10.66 5.71 5.67
CA PRO A 128 -11.36 5.47 6.92
C PRO A 128 -11.81 4.01 7.06
N LEU A 129 -11.68 3.45 8.26
CA LEU A 129 -12.16 2.09 8.56
C LEU A 129 -13.63 1.90 8.20
N GLU A 130 -14.45 2.94 8.35
CA GLU A 130 -15.87 2.97 7.99
C GLU A 130 -16.13 2.61 6.50
N ALA A 131 -15.17 2.89 5.61
CA ALA A 131 -15.28 2.55 4.20
C ALA A 131 -15.36 1.03 3.94
N THR A 132 -15.00 0.21 4.91
CA THR A 132 -15.18 -1.24 4.84
C THR A 132 -16.62 -1.69 5.08
N GLU A 133 -17.49 -0.79 5.56
CA GLU A 133 -18.91 -1.07 5.88
C GLU A 133 -19.08 -2.25 6.85
N GLY A 134 -18.20 -2.35 7.84
CA GLY A 134 -18.20 -3.43 8.84
C GLY A 134 -17.69 -4.78 8.36
N ARG A 135 -17.17 -4.86 7.12
CA ARG A 135 -16.54 -6.09 6.61
C ARG A 135 -15.14 -6.27 7.20
N SER A 136 -14.65 -7.50 7.20
CA SER A 136 -13.26 -7.79 7.55
C SER A 136 -12.31 -6.96 6.66
N VAL A 137 -11.45 -6.16 7.27
CA VAL A 137 -10.46 -5.33 6.56
C VAL A 137 -9.57 -6.17 5.66
N ASP A 138 -9.09 -7.32 6.16
CA ASP A 138 -8.25 -8.26 5.42
C ASP A 138 -8.92 -8.70 4.11
N VAL A 139 -10.13 -9.24 4.21
CA VAL A 139 -10.90 -9.70 3.05
C VAL A 139 -11.27 -8.54 2.12
N PHE A 140 -11.67 -7.41 2.69
CA PHE A 140 -12.05 -6.24 1.90
C PHE A 140 -10.91 -5.72 1.04
N VAL A 141 -9.75 -5.50 1.65
CA VAL A 141 -8.57 -4.98 0.93
C VAL A 141 -8.08 -6.00 -0.09
N PHE A 142 -7.97 -7.29 0.28
CA PHE A 142 -7.54 -8.33 -0.65
C PHE A 142 -8.44 -8.40 -1.89
N ARG A 143 -9.75 -8.30 -1.73
CA ARG A 143 -10.69 -8.25 -2.85
C ARG A 143 -10.44 -7.04 -3.75
N LYS A 144 -10.27 -5.84 -3.17
CA LYS A 144 -9.94 -4.64 -3.94
C LYS A 144 -8.67 -4.79 -4.77
N LEU A 145 -7.65 -5.43 -4.21
CA LEU A 145 -6.37 -5.64 -4.92
C LEU A 145 -6.47 -6.68 -6.03
N THR A 146 -7.37 -7.67 -5.93
CA THR A 146 -7.51 -8.79 -6.88
C THR A 146 -8.64 -8.60 -7.89
N GLU A 147 -9.61 -7.72 -7.63
CA GLU A 147 -10.68 -7.40 -8.58
C GLU A 147 -10.10 -6.80 -9.87
N LYS A 148 -10.63 -7.24 -11.02
CA LYS A 148 -10.29 -6.60 -12.29
C LYS A 148 -10.81 -5.17 -12.28
N PRO A 149 -10.05 -4.16 -12.76
CA PRO A 149 -10.53 -2.79 -12.86
C PRO A 149 -11.80 -2.77 -13.72
N GLN A 150 -12.88 -2.24 -13.17
CA GLN A 150 -14.07 -1.99 -13.97
C GLN A 150 -13.69 -0.96 -15.02
N LYS A 151 -13.82 -1.33 -16.30
CA LYS A 151 -13.75 -0.35 -17.39
C LYS A 151 -14.84 0.69 -17.12
N LYS A 152 -14.46 1.95 -16.90
CA LYS A 152 -15.41 3.06 -16.97
C LYS A 152 -16.12 2.94 -18.32
N LYS A 153 -17.45 2.74 -18.32
CA LYS A 153 -18.26 2.97 -19.50
C LYS A 153 -18.02 4.43 -19.90
N VAL A 154 -17.40 4.62 -21.02
CA VAL A 154 -17.46 5.91 -21.71
C VAL A 154 -18.92 6.01 -22.14
N GLU A 155 -19.66 6.89 -21.49
CA GLU A 155 -20.96 7.31 -22.02
C GLU A 155 -20.65 8.05 -23.31
N ASP A 156 -21.01 7.44 -24.43
CA ASP A 156 -21.05 8.09 -25.72
C ASP A 156 -22.00 9.28 -25.61
N VAL A 157 -21.43 10.47 -25.60
CA VAL A 157 -22.19 11.69 -25.80
C VAL A 157 -22.57 11.68 -27.28
N GLU A 158 -23.76 11.19 -27.58
CA GLU A 158 -24.40 11.43 -28.89
C GLU A 158 -24.47 12.92 -29.11
N SER A 159 -23.67 13.39 -30.04
CA SER A 159 -23.78 14.70 -30.64
C SER A 159 -25.11 14.76 -31.42
N VAL A 160 -26.05 15.47 -30.86
CA VAL A 160 -27.27 15.88 -31.61
C VAL A 160 -26.82 16.94 -32.60
N GLU A 161 -26.61 16.54 -33.83
CA GLU A 161 -26.63 17.47 -34.97
C GLU A 161 -28.07 17.86 -35.24
N GLY A 162 -28.43 19.04 -34.76
CA GLY A 162 -29.64 19.73 -35.20
C GLY A 162 -29.40 20.36 -36.53
N GLY A 163 -29.95 19.77 -37.58
CA GLY A 163 -30.04 20.44 -38.88
C GLY A 163 -30.99 21.61 -38.79
N GLU A 164 -30.57 22.76 -39.27
CA GLU A 164 -31.43 23.80 -39.68
C GLU A 164 -31.52 23.79 -41.23
N GLU A 165 -32.68 23.49 -41.72
CA GLU A 165 -33.11 23.91 -43.04
C GLU A 165 -34.22 24.96 -42.88
N GLU A 166 -34.02 26.01 -43.56
CA GLU A 166 -34.81 27.12 -44.17
C GLU A 166 -34.72 28.46 -43.51
#